data_b9438d20f1a4cf56a561d3201d212804
#
_entry.id   b9438d20f1a4cf56a561d3201d212804
#
_cell.length_a   1.000
_cell.length_b   1.000
_cell.length_c   1.000
_cell.angle_alpha   90.00
_cell.angle_beta   90.00
_cell.angle_gamma   90.00
#
_symmetry.space_group_name_H-M   'P 1'
#
loop_
_entity.id
_entity.type
_entity.pdbx_description
1 polymer ?
#
loop_
_entity_poly.entity_id
_entity_poly.type
_entity_poly.pdbx_seq_one_letter_code
_entity_poly.pdbx_strand_id
1 'polypeptide(L)'
;MDIVEVLKKRAVVGHRGYPRVALENTLESIKAALEHGADAVEVDVQVTADGVVVLSHDDTLDRTFGVSIDVRRSRWPDLSPIRRGPHRLATLEEALSLVDGRAGVLVEVKHPEDAPLVADVVKNAGASRWVALISFHEEAVRGLSLYKGLIYAQPPGKIVEAKRLGCHLVLPRYQLATAKAVSFAHRLGLYVVAWTVNDLATAVELWRRGVDGVATDDVGLIKKSLS
;
A
#
# COMPACT_ATOMS: atom_id res chain seq x y z
N MET A 1 11.35 -12.37 5.20
CA MET A 1 10.28 -12.45 4.16
C MET A 1 10.72 -11.67 2.92
N ASP A 2 10.16 -11.96 1.77
CA ASP A 2 10.37 -11.19 0.53
C ASP A 2 9.00 -10.86 -0.08
N ILE A 3 8.76 -9.60 -0.45
CA ILE A 3 7.45 -9.14 -0.93
C ILE A 3 7.01 -9.87 -2.20
N VAL A 4 7.94 -10.20 -3.07
CA VAL A 4 7.66 -10.93 -4.31
C VAL A 4 7.19 -12.37 -4.02
N GLU A 5 7.78 -13.03 -3.00
CA GLU A 5 7.34 -14.37 -2.59
C GLU A 5 5.95 -14.36 -1.92
N VAL A 6 5.60 -13.26 -1.26
CA VAL A 6 4.23 -13.04 -0.73
C VAL A 6 3.23 -13.00 -1.87
N LEU A 7 3.51 -12.22 -2.92
CA LEU A 7 2.59 -12.01 -4.04
C LEU A 7 2.36 -13.27 -4.89
N LYS A 8 3.30 -14.22 -4.94
CA LYS A 8 3.11 -15.49 -5.68
C LYS A 8 1.96 -16.39 -5.17
N LYS A 9 1.34 -16.07 -4.02
CA LYS A 9 0.42 -16.95 -3.30
C LYS A 9 -1.03 -16.46 -3.27
N ARG A 10 -1.49 -15.67 -4.24
CA ARG A 10 -2.82 -15.03 -4.22
C ARG A 10 -2.98 -14.17 -2.96
N ALA A 11 -2.11 -13.19 -2.83
CA ALA A 11 -2.00 -12.39 -1.63
C ALA A 11 -3.27 -11.58 -1.34
N VAL A 12 -3.66 -11.53 -0.06
CA VAL A 12 -4.66 -10.59 0.45
C VAL A 12 -3.91 -9.43 1.10
N VAL A 13 -4.10 -8.23 0.54
CA VAL A 13 -3.46 -7.00 1.00
C VAL A 13 -4.50 -6.16 1.73
N GLY A 14 -4.26 -5.85 3.00
CA GLY A 14 -5.11 -4.94 3.76
C GLY A 14 -4.90 -3.50 3.30
N HIS A 15 -5.87 -2.92 2.57
CA HIS A 15 -5.85 -1.55 2.06
C HIS A 15 -5.96 -0.55 3.21
N ARG A 16 -4.91 0.22 3.46
CA ARG A 16 -4.75 1.09 4.66
C ARG A 16 -4.84 0.33 5.98
N GLY A 17 -4.41 -0.94 5.99
CA GLY A 17 -4.63 -1.89 7.08
C GLY A 17 -5.94 -2.66 6.97
N TYR A 18 -6.84 -2.55 7.96
CA TYR A 18 -8.17 -3.17 7.97
C TYR A 18 -9.25 -2.14 8.37
N PRO A 19 -9.64 -1.23 7.46
CA PRO A 19 -10.49 -0.09 7.77
C PRO A 19 -11.93 -0.46 8.19
N ARG A 20 -12.39 -1.70 7.95
CA ARG A 20 -13.66 -2.21 8.47
C ARG A 20 -13.64 -2.43 9.99
N VAL A 21 -12.47 -2.57 10.59
CA VAL A 21 -12.30 -2.90 12.02
C VAL A 21 -11.70 -1.75 12.81
N ALA A 22 -10.76 -1.00 12.23
CA ALA A 22 -10.08 0.10 12.88
C ALA A 22 -9.86 1.27 11.89
N LEU A 23 -9.59 2.46 12.41
CA LEU A 23 -9.39 3.64 11.56
C LEU A 23 -8.23 3.40 10.58
N GLU A 24 -8.46 3.69 9.30
CA GLU A 24 -7.46 3.54 8.23
C GLU A 24 -6.12 4.22 8.55
N ASN A 25 -5.02 3.70 8.02
CA ASN A 25 -3.67 4.26 8.17
C ASN A 25 -3.27 4.48 9.65
N THR A 26 -3.68 3.59 10.55
CA THR A 26 -3.28 3.57 11.96
C THR A 26 -2.61 2.25 12.32
N LEU A 27 -1.83 2.24 13.40
CA LEU A 27 -1.19 1.01 13.89
C LEU A 27 -2.24 -0.05 14.26
N GLU A 28 -3.38 0.34 14.79
CA GLU A 28 -4.50 -0.55 15.13
C GLU A 28 -5.07 -1.21 13.87
N SER A 29 -5.21 -0.47 12.77
CA SER A 29 -5.69 -0.99 11.49
C SER A 29 -4.70 -2.00 10.90
N ILE A 30 -3.41 -1.69 10.92
CA ILE A 30 -2.34 -2.60 10.49
C ILE A 30 -2.34 -3.86 11.35
N LYS A 31 -2.38 -3.72 12.68
CA LYS A 31 -2.44 -4.85 13.61
C LYS A 31 -3.64 -5.75 13.34
N ALA A 32 -4.83 -5.15 13.18
CA ALA A 32 -6.05 -5.90 12.84
C ALA A 32 -5.90 -6.68 11.52
N ALA A 33 -5.29 -6.07 10.48
CA ALA A 33 -5.02 -6.77 9.22
C ALA A 33 -4.13 -8.00 9.42
N LEU A 34 -3.04 -7.85 10.18
CA LEU A 34 -2.12 -8.96 10.48
C LEU A 34 -2.81 -10.08 11.28
N GLU A 35 -3.61 -9.74 12.29
CA GLU A 35 -4.36 -10.68 13.13
C GLU A 35 -5.40 -11.47 12.34
N HIS A 36 -5.94 -10.87 11.27
CA HIS A 36 -6.88 -11.54 10.35
C HIS A 36 -6.19 -12.22 9.16
N GLY A 37 -4.86 -12.32 9.21
CA GLY A 37 -4.07 -13.12 8.27
C GLY A 37 -3.79 -12.43 6.94
N ALA A 38 -3.77 -11.09 6.88
CA ALA A 38 -3.29 -10.39 5.69
C ALA A 38 -1.88 -10.84 5.32
N ASP A 39 -1.63 -11.10 4.04
CA ASP A 39 -0.30 -11.47 3.53
C ASP A 39 0.59 -10.24 3.37
N ALA A 40 -0.04 -9.10 3.13
CA ALA A 40 0.58 -7.79 3.11
C ALA A 40 -0.40 -6.72 3.61
N VAL A 41 0.12 -5.55 3.96
CA VAL A 41 -0.69 -4.35 4.21
C VAL A 41 -0.25 -3.25 3.24
N GLU A 42 -1.20 -2.42 2.88
CA GLU A 42 -0.92 -1.20 2.13
C GLU A 42 -1.16 0.00 3.06
N VAL A 43 -0.31 1.01 2.94
CA VAL A 43 -0.41 2.27 3.67
C VAL A 43 -0.05 3.46 2.79
N ASP A 44 -0.75 4.56 2.97
CA ASP A 44 -0.45 5.83 2.32
C ASP A 44 0.48 6.67 3.19
N VAL A 45 1.44 7.38 2.60
CA VAL A 45 2.34 8.25 3.34
C VAL A 45 2.34 9.69 2.86
N GLN A 46 2.50 10.59 3.82
CA GLN A 46 2.74 12.03 3.66
C GLN A 46 3.99 12.42 4.46
N VAL A 47 4.62 13.52 4.08
CA VAL A 47 5.78 14.05 4.81
C VAL A 47 5.41 15.37 5.48
N THR A 48 5.67 15.47 6.79
CA THR A 48 5.44 16.71 7.57
C THR A 48 6.42 17.82 7.20
N ALA A 49 6.13 19.05 7.64
CA ALA A 49 7.01 20.20 7.39
C ALA A 49 8.43 20.06 7.97
N ASP A 50 8.61 19.22 8.99
CA ASP A 50 9.90 18.91 9.61
C ASP A 50 10.48 17.54 9.19
N GLY A 51 9.94 16.95 8.11
CA GLY A 51 10.53 15.79 7.46
C GLY A 51 10.20 14.43 8.10
N VAL A 52 9.14 14.33 8.88
CA VAL A 52 8.67 13.04 9.43
C VAL A 52 7.70 12.39 8.45
N VAL A 53 7.91 11.12 8.11
CA VAL A 53 7.01 10.35 7.24
C VAL A 53 5.88 9.77 8.07
N VAL A 54 4.64 10.21 7.82
CA VAL A 54 3.44 9.80 8.58
C VAL A 54 2.45 9.07 7.70
N LEU A 55 1.59 8.25 8.30
CA LEU A 55 0.55 7.51 7.59
C LEU A 55 -0.69 8.38 7.40
N SER A 56 -0.95 8.84 6.19
CA SER A 56 -2.17 9.58 5.84
C SER A 56 -2.45 9.50 4.35
N HIS A 57 -3.72 9.24 3.99
CA HIS A 57 -4.14 9.29 2.59
C HIS A 57 -4.33 10.72 2.11
N ASP A 58 -5.06 11.53 2.87
CA ASP A 58 -5.42 12.89 2.50
C ASP A 58 -4.35 13.88 3.00
N ASP A 59 -4.22 15.01 2.34
CA ASP A 59 -3.32 16.08 2.77
C ASP A 59 -3.75 16.70 4.11
N THR A 60 -5.04 16.54 4.48
CA THR A 60 -5.60 17.03 5.74
C THR A 60 -6.19 15.91 6.59
N LEU A 61 -6.35 16.13 7.89
CA LEU A 61 -6.85 15.15 8.86
C LEU A 61 -8.36 15.25 9.11
N ASP A 62 -9.11 16.03 8.33
CA ASP A 62 -10.56 16.25 8.52
C ASP A 62 -11.36 14.95 8.51
N ARG A 63 -11.19 14.14 7.46
CA ARG A 63 -11.98 12.92 7.27
C ARG A 63 -11.62 11.83 8.29
N THR A 64 -10.35 11.69 8.60
CA THR A 64 -9.87 10.62 9.48
C THR A 64 -9.94 10.98 10.94
N PHE A 65 -9.42 12.12 11.35
CA PHE A 65 -9.32 12.54 12.75
C PHE A 65 -10.30 13.65 13.17
N GLY A 66 -11.05 14.24 12.22
CA GLY A 66 -12.04 15.28 12.49
C GLY A 66 -11.42 16.66 12.83
N VAL A 67 -10.17 16.88 12.44
CA VAL A 67 -9.46 18.14 12.67
C VAL A 67 -8.96 18.70 11.35
N SER A 68 -9.16 20.00 11.11
CA SER A 68 -8.77 20.67 9.88
C SER A 68 -7.31 21.13 9.97
N ILE A 69 -6.39 20.18 9.82
CA ILE A 69 -4.94 20.39 9.86
C ILE A 69 -4.30 19.78 8.62
N ASP A 70 -3.48 20.58 7.93
CA ASP A 70 -2.68 20.16 6.78
C ASP A 70 -1.40 19.46 7.29
N VAL A 71 -1.24 18.19 6.94
CA VAL A 71 -0.13 17.33 7.37
C VAL A 71 1.21 17.90 6.87
N ARG A 72 1.26 18.30 5.60
CA ARG A 72 2.50 18.74 4.96
C ARG A 72 2.99 20.13 5.43
N ARG A 73 2.07 20.94 5.97
CA ARG A 73 2.37 22.27 6.51
C ARG A 73 2.58 22.27 8.02
N SER A 74 2.34 21.14 8.69
CA SER A 74 2.47 21.00 10.14
C SER A 74 3.71 20.23 10.52
N ARG A 75 4.23 20.49 11.72
CA ARG A 75 5.36 19.75 12.28
C ARG A 75 4.86 18.52 13.07
N TRP A 76 5.67 17.49 13.15
CA TRP A 76 5.30 16.26 13.87
C TRP A 76 4.89 16.49 15.33
N PRO A 77 5.54 17.35 16.15
CA PRO A 77 5.07 17.64 17.51
C PRO A 77 3.64 18.17 17.59
N ASP A 78 3.17 18.86 16.54
CA ASP A 78 1.80 19.41 16.48
C ASP A 78 0.78 18.32 16.08
N LEU A 79 1.21 17.33 15.29
CA LEU A 79 0.38 16.24 14.78
C LEU A 79 0.34 15.04 15.71
N SER A 80 1.44 14.72 16.37
CA SER A 80 1.58 13.52 17.23
C SER A 80 0.59 13.41 18.39
N PRO A 81 0.04 14.52 18.96
CA PRO A 81 -1.00 14.44 20.00
C PRO A 81 -2.40 14.16 19.46
N ILE A 82 -2.66 14.28 18.14
CA ILE A 82 -3.98 14.14 17.55
C ILE A 82 -4.50 12.71 17.72
N ARG A 83 -5.74 12.59 18.19
CA ARG A 83 -6.41 11.31 18.49
C ARG A 83 -7.85 11.31 17.99
N ARG A 84 -8.33 10.11 17.64
CA ARG A 84 -9.75 9.80 17.46
C ARG A 84 -10.07 8.49 18.16
N GLY A 85 -10.60 8.58 19.38
CA GLY A 85 -10.75 7.42 20.26
C GLY A 85 -9.38 6.81 20.59
N PRO A 86 -9.17 5.51 20.41
CA PRO A 86 -7.89 4.86 20.67
C PRO A 86 -6.85 5.14 19.57
N HIS A 87 -7.28 5.65 18.41
CA HIS A 87 -6.43 5.81 17.23
C HIS A 87 -5.62 7.10 17.27
N ARG A 88 -4.41 7.05 16.79
CA ARG A 88 -3.53 8.21 16.58
C ARG A 88 -2.88 8.19 15.21
N LEU A 89 -2.43 9.36 14.77
CA LEU A 89 -1.53 9.42 13.62
C LEU A 89 -0.26 8.63 13.96
N ALA A 90 0.24 7.88 13.00
CA ALA A 90 1.43 7.03 13.16
C ALA A 90 2.50 7.43 12.15
N THR A 91 3.77 7.18 12.47
CA THR A 91 4.87 7.32 11.52
C THR A 91 5.06 6.03 10.70
N LEU A 92 5.76 6.14 9.56
CA LEU A 92 6.12 4.96 8.77
C LEU A 92 7.06 4.04 9.55
N GLU A 93 8.00 4.59 10.32
CA GLU A 93 8.91 3.81 11.16
C GLU A 93 8.15 2.96 12.19
N GLU A 94 7.12 3.53 12.84
CA GLU A 94 6.28 2.78 13.78
C GLU A 94 5.52 1.65 13.07
N ALA A 95 5.00 1.90 11.88
CA ALA A 95 4.30 0.88 11.08
C ALA A 95 5.26 -0.25 10.67
N LEU A 96 6.45 0.09 10.18
CA LEU A 96 7.46 -0.90 9.81
C LEU A 96 7.92 -1.72 11.02
N SER A 97 8.13 -1.07 12.17
CA SER A 97 8.47 -1.76 13.43
C SER A 97 7.36 -2.70 13.90
N LEU A 98 6.09 -2.29 13.73
CA LEU A 98 4.93 -3.13 14.06
C LEU A 98 4.85 -4.36 13.15
N VAL A 99 5.07 -4.20 11.85
CA VAL A 99 5.01 -5.32 10.88
C VAL A 99 6.19 -6.26 11.05
N ASP A 100 7.39 -5.74 11.26
CA ASP A 100 8.64 -6.48 11.54
C ASP A 100 8.87 -7.70 10.63
N GLY A 101 8.64 -7.52 9.32
CA GLY A 101 8.82 -8.56 8.32
C GLY A 101 7.87 -9.75 8.41
N ARG A 102 6.81 -9.71 9.25
CA ARG A 102 5.78 -10.76 9.35
C ARG A 102 4.82 -10.78 8.17
N ALA A 103 4.67 -9.64 7.50
CA ALA A 103 3.88 -9.47 6.28
C ALA A 103 4.63 -8.53 5.31
N GLY A 104 4.22 -8.52 4.04
CA GLY A 104 4.66 -7.51 3.09
C GLY A 104 4.05 -6.13 3.40
N VAL A 105 4.70 -5.05 2.95
CA VAL A 105 4.12 -3.70 3.02
C VAL A 105 4.21 -3.03 1.66
N LEU A 106 3.09 -2.50 1.18
CA LEU A 106 3.02 -1.60 0.03
C LEU A 106 2.88 -0.18 0.58
N VAL A 107 3.84 0.69 0.31
CA VAL A 107 3.84 2.10 0.77
C VAL A 107 3.50 2.99 -0.42
N GLU A 108 2.31 3.60 -0.42
CA GLU A 108 1.92 4.54 -1.45
C GLU A 108 2.53 5.93 -1.17
N VAL A 109 3.43 6.34 -2.05
CA VAL A 109 4.01 7.68 -2.04
C VAL A 109 3.09 8.62 -2.82
N LYS A 110 2.42 9.54 -2.11
CA LYS A 110 1.45 10.49 -2.70
C LYS A 110 2.13 11.59 -3.50
N HIS A 111 3.24 12.11 -3.01
CA HIS A 111 3.98 13.21 -3.61
C HIS A 111 5.34 12.71 -4.10
N PRO A 112 5.66 12.81 -5.40
CA PRO A 112 6.90 12.28 -5.95
C PRO A 112 8.17 12.76 -5.28
N GLU A 113 8.20 14.01 -4.84
CA GLU A 113 9.34 14.63 -4.15
C GLU A 113 9.68 13.95 -2.82
N ASP A 114 8.72 13.26 -2.19
CA ASP A 114 8.90 12.58 -0.91
C ASP A 114 9.56 11.19 -1.07
N ALA A 115 9.59 10.64 -2.29
CA ALA A 115 10.04 9.28 -2.53
C ALA A 115 11.47 8.97 -2.05
N PRO A 116 12.46 9.87 -2.18
CA PRO A 116 13.80 9.62 -1.65
C PRO A 116 13.80 9.45 -0.12
N LEU A 117 13.10 10.34 0.60
CA LEU A 117 13.00 10.27 2.06
C LEU A 117 12.29 9.01 2.52
N VAL A 118 11.17 8.65 1.89
CA VAL A 118 10.42 7.40 2.18
C VAL A 118 11.32 6.19 1.94
N ALA A 119 12.08 6.18 0.84
CA ALA A 119 13.02 5.10 0.54
C ALA A 119 14.13 4.97 1.61
N ASP A 120 14.62 6.09 2.13
CA ASP A 120 15.65 6.09 3.18
C ASP A 120 15.09 5.57 4.51
N VAL A 121 13.85 5.94 4.88
CA VAL A 121 13.16 5.36 6.04
C VAL A 121 13.05 3.83 5.91
N VAL A 122 12.63 3.32 4.75
CA VAL A 122 12.53 1.88 4.49
C VAL A 122 13.89 1.17 4.61
N LYS A 123 14.95 1.76 4.06
CA LYS A 123 16.31 1.20 4.14
C LYS A 123 16.84 1.20 5.58
N ASN A 124 16.67 2.31 6.28
CA ASN A 124 17.16 2.47 7.66
C ASN A 124 16.44 1.51 8.62
N ALA A 125 15.18 1.19 8.37
CA ALA A 125 14.42 0.16 9.08
C ALA A 125 14.82 -1.29 8.70
N GLY A 126 15.75 -1.49 7.74
CA GLY A 126 16.10 -2.82 7.25
C GLY A 126 14.99 -3.53 6.48
N ALA A 127 13.98 -2.77 6.00
CA ALA A 127 12.73 -3.29 5.45
C ALA A 127 12.75 -3.53 3.93
N SER A 128 13.87 -3.28 3.25
CA SER A 128 14.00 -3.26 1.78
C SER A 128 13.53 -4.54 1.08
N ARG A 129 13.51 -5.68 1.77
CA ARG A 129 13.10 -6.97 1.16
C ARG A 129 11.60 -7.21 1.21
N TRP A 130 10.91 -6.65 2.17
CA TRP A 130 9.49 -6.92 2.39
C TRP A 130 8.61 -5.68 2.20
N VAL A 131 9.19 -4.56 1.76
CA VAL A 131 8.49 -3.33 1.38
C VAL A 131 8.61 -3.07 -0.11
N ALA A 132 7.52 -2.63 -0.74
CA ALA A 132 7.52 -2.05 -2.08
C ALA A 132 6.95 -0.63 -2.03
N LEU A 133 7.63 0.33 -2.67
CA LEU A 133 7.11 1.67 -2.85
C LEU A 133 6.21 1.71 -4.09
N ILE A 134 5.01 2.21 -3.94
CA ILE A 134 4.03 2.30 -5.02
C ILE A 134 3.54 3.74 -5.18
N SER A 135 3.15 4.13 -6.39
CA SER A 135 2.62 5.46 -6.65
C SER A 135 1.81 5.52 -7.94
N PHE A 136 0.90 6.48 -8.03
CA PHE A 136 0.28 6.91 -9.30
C PHE A 136 1.25 7.68 -10.20
N HIS A 137 2.32 8.23 -9.63
CA HIS A 137 3.29 9.10 -10.29
C HIS A 137 4.55 8.31 -10.68
N GLU A 138 4.93 8.39 -11.96
CA GLU A 138 6.15 7.73 -12.48
C GLU A 138 7.41 8.26 -11.83
N GLU A 139 7.42 9.56 -11.53
CA GLU A 139 8.53 10.27 -10.90
C GLU A 139 8.86 9.69 -9.51
N ALA A 140 7.84 9.28 -8.75
CA ALA A 140 8.01 8.70 -7.41
C ALA A 140 8.75 7.35 -7.42
N VAL A 141 8.68 6.60 -8.52
CA VAL A 141 9.33 5.29 -8.61
C VAL A 141 10.61 5.29 -9.47
N ARG A 142 10.87 6.41 -10.16
CA ARG A 142 12.03 6.55 -11.03
C ARG A 142 13.34 6.49 -10.23
N GLY A 143 14.28 5.66 -10.68
CA GLY A 143 15.61 5.56 -10.07
C GLY A 143 15.67 4.89 -8.69
N LEU A 144 14.55 4.48 -8.10
CA LEU A 144 14.57 3.76 -6.84
C LEU A 144 15.16 2.35 -6.99
N SER A 145 15.98 1.95 -6.03
CA SER A 145 16.59 0.61 -5.94
C SER A 145 15.78 -0.39 -5.14
N LEU A 146 14.66 0.02 -4.54
CA LEU A 146 13.72 -0.84 -3.80
C LEU A 146 12.74 -1.55 -4.73
N TYR A 147 12.01 -2.55 -4.21
CA TYR A 147 10.80 -3.03 -4.88
C TYR A 147 9.85 -1.85 -5.10
N LYS A 148 9.24 -1.80 -6.28
CA LYS A 148 8.42 -0.65 -6.66
C LYS A 148 7.35 -1.02 -7.66
N GLY A 149 6.26 -0.22 -7.71
CA GLY A 149 5.14 -0.45 -8.59
C GLY A 149 4.40 0.82 -8.99
N LEU A 150 3.70 0.77 -10.12
CA LEU A 150 2.82 1.84 -10.59
C LEU A 150 1.35 1.50 -10.36
N ILE A 151 0.63 2.44 -9.76
CA ILE A 151 -0.82 2.40 -9.57
C ILE A 151 -1.49 3.08 -10.76
N TYR A 152 -2.63 2.54 -11.21
CA TYR A 152 -3.45 3.20 -12.23
C TYR A 152 -4.93 2.85 -12.13
N ALA A 153 -5.78 3.84 -12.48
CA ALA A 153 -7.23 3.76 -12.36
C ALA A 153 -7.96 3.92 -13.70
N GLN A 154 -7.24 4.22 -14.79
CA GLN A 154 -7.82 4.51 -16.10
C GLN A 154 -7.04 3.84 -17.23
N PRO A 155 -7.71 3.50 -18.37
CA PRO A 155 -7.04 3.08 -19.59
C PRO A 155 -6.12 4.20 -20.14
N PRO A 156 -5.04 3.84 -20.86
CA PRO A 156 -4.64 2.50 -21.29
C PRO A 156 -3.94 1.65 -20.23
N GLY A 157 -3.80 2.13 -19.01
CA GLY A 157 -3.01 1.52 -17.95
C GLY A 157 -1.52 1.91 -18.04
N LYS A 158 -0.70 1.37 -17.13
CA LYS A 158 0.73 1.73 -17.00
C LYS A 158 1.68 0.52 -17.04
N ILE A 159 1.30 -0.57 -17.69
CA ILE A 159 2.10 -1.82 -17.70
C ILE A 159 3.44 -1.61 -18.44
N VAL A 160 3.42 -0.94 -19.59
CA VAL A 160 4.61 -0.67 -20.38
C VAL A 160 5.55 0.29 -19.66
N GLU A 161 4.99 1.36 -19.10
CA GLU A 161 5.71 2.36 -18.31
C GLU A 161 6.37 1.73 -17.08
N ALA A 162 5.62 0.87 -16.37
CA ALA A 162 6.15 0.14 -15.22
C ALA A 162 7.36 -0.72 -15.61
N LYS A 163 7.28 -1.44 -16.72
CA LYS A 163 8.42 -2.22 -17.23
C LYS A 163 9.62 -1.32 -17.56
N ARG A 164 9.38 -0.21 -18.26
CA ARG A 164 10.43 0.75 -18.65
C ARG A 164 11.14 1.35 -17.43
N LEU A 165 10.40 1.57 -16.33
CA LEU A 165 10.92 2.12 -15.08
C LEU A 165 11.56 1.07 -14.16
N GLY A 166 11.59 -0.20 -14.58
CA GLY A 166 12.12 -1.30 -13.76
C GLY A 166 11.27 -1.59 -12.53
N CYS A 167 9.94 -1.38 -12.62
CA CYS A 167 9.01 -1.79 -11.59
C CYS A 167 8.92 -3.32 -11.49
N HIS A 168 8.48 -3.79 -10.34
CA HIS A 168 8.22 -5.20 -10.05
C HIS A 168 6.72 -5.49 -10.03
N LEU A 169 5.89 -4.45 -9.77
CA LEU A 169 4.45 -4.55 -9.64
C LEU A 169 3.74 -3.54 -10.54
N VAL A 170 2.49 -3.89 -10.88
CA VAL A 170 1.48 -2.94 -11.35
C VAL A 170 0.21 -3.12 -10.52
N LEU A 171 -0.42 -2.00 -10.19
CA LEU A 171 -1.58 -1.97 -9.32
C LEU A 171 -2.78 -1.33 -10.04
N PRO A 172 -3.49 -2.10 -10.89
CA PRO A 172 -4.69 -1.64 -11.56
C PRO A 172 -5.87 -1.50 -10.61
N ARG A 173 -6.72 -0.50 -10.84
CA ARG A 173 -8.10 -0.59 -10.37
C ARG A 173 -8.70 -1.90 -10.91
N TYR A 174 -9.42 -2.66 -10.08
CA TYR A 174 -9.78 -4.07 -10.35
C TYR A 174 -10.49 -4.29 -11.69
N GLN A 175 -11.30 -3.30 -12.15
CA GLN A 175 -11.98 -3.39 -13.46
C GLN A 175 -10.99 -3.47 -14.63
N LEU A 176 -9.80 -2.92 -14.49
CA LEU A 176 -8.73 -2.93 -15.50
C LEU A 176 -7.88 -4.19 -15.47
N ALA A 177 -7.99 -5.02 -14.43
CA ALA A 177 -7.29 -6.30 -14.29
C ALA A 177 -7.97 -7.41 -15.11
N THR A 178 -8.09 -7.22 -16.42
CA THR A 178 -8.59 -8.24 -17.34
C THR A 178 -7.58 -9.37 -17.50
N ALA A 179 -8.03 -10.58 -17.85
CA ALA A 179 -7.12 -11.72 -18.08
C ALA A 179 -6.03 -11.39 -19.12
N LYS A 180 -6.37 -10.60 -20.15
CA LYS A 180 -5.43 -10.14 -21.18
C LYS A 180 -4.37 -9.19 -20.60
N ALA A 181 -4.78 -8.22 -19.77
CA ALA A 181 -3.87 -7.27 -19.13
C ALA A 181 -2.95 -7.97 -18.12
N VAL A 182 -3.49 -8.88 -17.30
CA VAL A 182 -2.72 -9.67 -16.33
C VAL A 182 -1.69 -10.55 -17.03
N SER A 183 -2.09 -11.31 -18.06
CA SER A 183 -1.17 -12.12 -18.87
C SER A 183 -0.09 -11.27 -19.52
N PHE A 184 -0.42 -10.06 -19.99
CA PHE A 184 0.58 -9.14 -20.56
C PHE A 184 1.58 -8.66 -19.52
N ALA A 185 1.12 -8.27 -18.31
CA ALA A 185 2.00 -7.88 -17.21
C ALA A 185 2.97 -9.02 -16.82
N HIS A 186 2.45 -10.25 -16.68
CA HIS A 186 3.26 -11.44 -16.36
C HIS A 186 4.34 -11.74 -17.42
N ARG A 187 4.04 -11.61 -18.71
CA ARG A 187 5.05 -11.76 -19.78
C ARG A 187 6.18 -10.74 -19.68
N LEU A 188 5.92 -9.58 -19.08
CA LEU A 188 6.94 -8.57 -18.81
C LEU A 188 7.64 -8.74 -17.46
N GLY A 189 7.28 -9.79 -16.68
CA GLY A 189 7.82 -10.07 -15.35
C GLY A 189 7.28 -9.18 -14.25
N LEU A 190 6.07 -8.64 -14.41
CA LEU A 190 5.40 -7.77 -13.43
C LEU A 190 4.32 -8.55 -12.67
N TYR A 191 4.28 -8.41 -11.34
CA TYR A 191 3.17 -8.88 -10.51
C TYR A 191 2.00 -7.90 -10.57
N VAL A 192 0.78 -8.42 -10.42
CA VAL A 192 -0.46 -7.64 -10.51
C VAL A 192 -1.21 -7.68 -9.18
N VAL A 193 -1.40 -6.52 -8.54
CA VAL A 193 -2.22 -6.36 -7.34
C VAL A 193 -3.41 -5.47 -7.67
N ALA A 194 -4.61 -6.03 -7.67
CA ALA A 194 -5.84 -5.28 -8.02
C ALA A 194 -6.45 -4.60 -6.79
N TRP A 195 -7.00 -3.39 -6.93
CA TRP A 195 -7.58 -2.57 -5.85
C TRP A 195 -8.86 -1.85 -6.29
N THR A 196 -9.79 -1.44 -5.42
CA THR A 196 -10.02 -2.02 -4.08
C THR A 196 -11.12 -3.05 -4.22
N VAL A 197 -10.93 -4.25 -3.70
CA VAL A 197 -11.79 -5.41 -3.92
C VAL A 197 -12.47 -5.79 -2.59
N ASN A 198 -13.76 -5.51 -2.47
CA ASN A 198 -14.51 -5.65 -1.21
C ASN A 198 -15.61 -6.71 -1.26
N ASP A 199 -15.60 -7.58 -2.27
CA ASP A 199 -16.52 -8.70 -2.37
C ASP A 199 -15.82 -9.97 -2.88
N LEU A 200 -16.32 -11.12 -2.41
CA LEU A 200 -15.74 -12.44 -2.70
C LEU A 200 -15.82 -12.84 -4.18
N ALA A 201 -16.91 -12.50 -4.84
CA ALA A 201 -17.13 -12.89 -6.23
C ALA A 201 -16.10 -12.23 -7.14
N THR A 202 -15.87 -10.92 -6.94
CA THR A 202 -14.83 -10.16 -7.64
C THR A 202 -13.43 -10.71 -7.34
N ALA A 203 -13.12 -11.01 -6.08
CA ALA A 203 -11.81 -11.55 -5.69
C ALA A 203 -11.54 -12.91 -6.38
N VAL A 204 -12.50 -13.83 -6.33
CA VAL A 204 -12.39 -15.15 -6.98
C VAL A 204 -12.21 -15.01 -8.49
N GLU A 205 -12.96 -14.11 -9.13
CA GLU A 205 -12.83 -13.89 -10.57
C GLU A 205 -11.47 -13.31 -10.94
N LEU A 206 -10.93 -12.37 -10.15
CA LEU A 206 -9.60 -11.81 -10.36
C LEU A 206 -8.51 -12.88 -10.24
N TRP A 207 -8.61 -13.77 -9.27
CA TRP A 207 -7.66 -14.90 -9.15
C TRP A 207 -7.76 -15.89 -10.30
N ARG A 208 -8.97 -16.13 -10.86
CA ARG A 208 -9.14 -16.91 -12.10
C ARG A 208 -8.46 -16.25 -13.29
N ARG A 209 -8.41 -14.92 -13.34
CA ARG A 209 -7.68 -14.16 -14.35
C ARG A 209 -6.16 -14.16 -14.14
N GLY A 210 -5.68 -14.70 -13.02
CA GLY A 210 -4.26 -14.80 -12.67
C GLY A 210 -3.71 -13.62 -11.88
N VAL A 211 -4.56 -12.75 -11.29
CA VAL A 211 -4.10 -11.67 -10.40
C VAL A 211 -3.33 -12.24 -9.22
N ASP A 212 -2.19 -11.64 -8.89
CA ASP A 212 -1.27 -12.13 -7.85
C ASP A 212 -1.70 -11.71 -6.44
N GLY A 213 -2.37 -10.54 -6.31
CA GLY A 213 -2.91 -10.06 -5.05
C GLY A 213 -4.12 -9.17 -5.22
N VAL A 214 -4.93 -9.07 -4.18
CA VAL A 214 -6.06 -8.12 -4.09
C VAL A 214 -5.92 -7.26 -2.85
N ALA A 215 -6.02 -5.94 -3.03
CA ALA A 215 -6.11 -4.98 -1.93
C ALA A 215 -7.58 -4.79 -1.55
N THR A 216 -7.88 -4.91 -0.25
CA THR A 216 -9.26 -4.92 0.27
C THR A 216 -9.39 -4.12 1.56
N ASP A 217 -10.55 -3.51 1.75
CA ASP A 217 -10.95 -2.91 3.03
C ASP A 217 -11.46 -3.96 4.04
N ASP A 218 -11.71 -5.21 3.59
CA ASP A 218 -12.23 -6.30 4.42
C ASP A 218 -11.38 -7.57 4.31
N VAL A 219 -10.26 -7.58 5.03
CA VAL A 219 -9.31 -8.69 5.05
C VAL A 219 -9.98 -10.00 5.47
N GLY A 220 -10.78 -9.96 6.55
CA GLY A 220 -11.44 -11.15 7.09
C GLY A 220 -12.42 -11.78 6.09
N LEU A 221 -13.16 -10.96 5.33
CA LEU A 221 -14.06 -11.46 4.29
C LEU A 221 -13.29 -12.16 3.17
N ILE A 222 -12.24 -11.51 2.65
CA ILE A 222 -11.51 -12.05 1.51
C ILE A 222 -10.68 -13.29 1.88
N LYS A 223 -10.08 -13.34 3.07
CA LYS A 223 -9.32 -14.51 3.55
C LYS A 223 -10.16 -15.78 3.67
N LYS A 224 -11.44 -15.66 4.05
CA LYS A 224 -12.37 -16.82 4.12
C LYS A 224 -12.54 -17.52 2.77
N SER A 225 -12.25 -16.88 1.66
CA SER A 225 -12.37 -17.50 0.32
C SER A 225 -11.16 -18.35 -0.06
N LEU A 226 -10.08 -18.30 0.72
CA LEU A 226 -8.85 -19.05 0.48
C LEU A 226 -8.70 -20.24 1.43
N SER A 227 -9.53 -20.32 2.46
CA SER A 227 -9.69 -21.49 3.36
C SER A 227 -10.73 -22.45 2.83
#